data_2c1d3e93c860b947ce11fa67c94a688c
#
_entry.id   2c1d3e93c860b947ce11fa67c94a688c
#
_cell.length_a   1.000
_cell.length_b   1.000
_cell.length_c   1.000
_cell.angle_alpha   90.00
_cell.angle_beta   90.00
_cell.angle_gamma   90.00
#
_symmetry.space_group_name_H-M   'P 1'
#
loop_
_entity.id
_entity.type
_entity.pdbx_description
1 polymer ?
#
loop_
_entity_poly.entity_id
_entity_poly.type
_entity_poly.pdbx_seq_one_letter_code
_entity_poly.pdbx_strand_id
1 'polypeptide(L)'
;MALLARPLSVHLGATPILCWRWLVDAPVARGDMTRKSGDDYAARLYVAFDMPDSALSAGTRFKLGIARRLFGGQVPDAALNYVWDNRNPVGTRRKSAYTDCAELIVAETGTVRAGTWVTERVDVGADFAAAFGNRRGTPVQIAIASDTDNTGSIARAAFANLRFVTRRQNCS
;
A
#
# COMPACT_ATOMS: atom_id res chain seq x y z
N MET A 1 -0.95 -5.08 15.08
CA MET A 1 -0.50 -4.19 13.99
C MET A 1 0.12 -2.92 14.55
N ALA A 2 1.23 -2.44 13.97
CA ALA A 2 1.79 -1.11 14.20
C ALA A 2 1.61 -0.30 12.90
N LEU A 3 1.11 0.94 12.99
CA LEU A 3 0.84 1.80 11.84
C LEU A 3 1.21 3.24 12.17
N LEU A 4 1.90 3.89 11.24
CA LEU A 4 2.19 5.32 11.26
C LEU A 4 1.71 5.94 9.95
N ALA A 5 0.81 6.91 10.03
CA ALA A 5 0.24 7.60 8.89
C ALA A 5 0.44 9.10 8.97
N ARG A 6 0.54 9.76 7.83
CA ARG A 6 0.54 11.22 7.71
C ARG A 6 -0.24 11.68 6.48
N PRO A 7 -0.82 12.89 6.50
CA PRO A 7 -1.38 13.51 5.32
C PRO A 7 -0.34 13.63 4.20
N LEU A 8 -0.81 13.58 2.96
CA LEU A 8 0.00 13.69 1.76
C LEU A 8 -0.60 14.75 0.84
N SER A 9 0.25 15.63 0.31
CA SER A 9 -0.10 16.59 -0.72
C SER A 9 0.90 16.46 -1.86
N VAL A 10 0.55 15.67 -2.88
CA VAL A 10 1.43 15.34 -4.01
C VAL A 10 0.64 15.40 -5.32
N HIS A 11 1.26 15.94 -6.34
CA HIS A 11 0.75 15.97 -7.69
C HIS A 11 1.39 14.86 -8.53
N LEU A 12 0.69 13.73 -8.74
CA LEU A 12 1.22 12.58 -9.50
C LEU A 12 1.54 12.92 -10.97
N GLY A 13 0.95 13.96 -11.52
CA GLY A 13 1.34 14.47 -12.85
C GLY A 13 2.78 14.99 -12.92
N ALA A 14 3.28 15.57 -11.84
CA ALA A 14 4.63 16.11 -11.72
C ALA A 14 5.62 15.13 -11.08
N THR A 15 5.22 14.52 -9.96
CA THR A 15 6.07 13.62 -9.16
C THR A 15 5.38 12.28 -8.91
N PRO A 16 5.24 11.43 -9.94
CA PRO A 16 4.51 10.15 -9.81
C PRO A 16 5.32 9.04 -9.14
N ILE A 17 6.62 9.21 -9.01
CA ILE A 17 7.50 8.16 -8.51
C ILE A 17 7.62 8.26 -7.00
N LEU A 18 7.28 7.19 -6.29
CA LEU A 18 7.53 7.05 -4.88
C LEU A 18 8.81 6.22 -4.68
N CYS A 19 9.74 6.81 -3.93
CA CYS A 19 10.96 6.16 -3.46
C CYS A 19 10.86 5.95 -1.96
N TRP A 20 11.34 4.79 -1.49
CA TRP A 20 11.57 4.54 -0.06
C TRP A 20 12.67 3.49 0.12
N ARG A 21 13.11 3.36 1.34
CA ARG A 21 13.91 2.21 1.77
C ARG A 21 13.21 1.50 2.90
N TRP A 22 13.31 0.21 2.92
CA TRP A 22 12.86 -0.59 4.05
C TRP A 22 13.85 -1.71 4.36
N LEU A 23 13.77 -2.18 5.58
CA LEU A 23 14.50 -3.34 6.09
C LEU A 23 13.48 -4.21 6.82
N VAL A 24 13.49 -5.50 6.53
CA VAL A 24 12.64 -6.51 7.16
C VAL A 24 13.56 -7.60 7.69
N ASP A 25 13.41 -7.98 8.96
CA ASP A 25 14.20 -9.07 9.54
C ASP A 25 13.88 -10.40 8.84
N ALA A 26 12.59 -10.66 8.63
CA ALA A 26 12.08 -11.80 7.87
C ALA A 26 10.63 -11.52 7.40
N PRO A 27 10.21 -12.03 6.23
CA PRO A 27 8.82 -11.95 5.83
C PRO A 27 7.94 -12.81 6.75
N VAL A 28 6.64 -12.50 6.81
CA VAL A 28 5.66 -13.30 7.58
C VAL A 28 5.42 -14.63 6.87
N ALA A 29 5.99 -15.72 7.37
CA ALA A 29 5.99 -17.03 6.69
C ALA A 29 4.59 -17.58 6.36
N ARG A 30 3.57 -17.27 7.20
CA ARG A 30 2.17 -17.67 6.99
C ARG A 30 1.32 -16.63 6.26
N GLY A 31 1.94 -15.55 5.78
CA GLY A 31 1.27 -14.53 4.97
C GLY A 31 0.62 -15.14 3.73
N ASP A 32 -0.58 -14.68 3.39
CA ASP A 32 -1.34 -15.15 2.23
C ASP A 32 -2.28 -14.06 1.73
N MET A 33 -1.90 -13.39 0.65
CA MET A 33 -2.67 -12.27 0.07
C MET A 33 -4.04 -12.68 -0.51
N THR A 34 -4.38 -13.98 -0.50
CA THR A 34 -5.64 -14.47 -1.05
C THR A 34 -6.77 -14.53 -0.04
N ARG A 35 -6.47 -14.41 1.26
CA ARG A 35 -7.44 -14.58 2.34
C ARG A 35 -7.19 -13.64 3.52
N LYS A 36 -8.25 -13.27 4.21
CA LYS A 36 -8.21 -12.36 5.37
C LYS A 36 -7.33 -12.88 6.51
N SER A 37 -7.38 -14.18 6.79
CA SER A 37 -6.59 -14.81 7.85
C SER A 37 -5.09 -14.87 7.56
N GLY A 38 -4.65 -14.46 6.39
CA GLY A 38 -3.25 -14.41 5.98
C GLY A 38 -2.81 -13.01 5.55
N ASP A 39 -3.63 -11.98 5.72
CA ASP A 39 -3.31 -10.60 5.29
C ASP A 39 -2.35 -9.91 6.26
N ASP A 40 -1.21 -10.55 6.51
CA ASP A 40 -0.13 -10.07 7.36
C ASP A 40 1.17 -9.91 6.58
N TYR A 41 1.85 -8.79 6.81
CA TYR A 41 3.12 -8.47 6.16
C TYR A 41 4.08 -7.80 7.15
N ALA A 42 5.33 -8.21 7.12
CA ALA A 42 6.37 -7.60 7.95
C ALA A 42 6.57 -6.13 7.63
N ALA A 43 6.41 -5.73 6.38
CA ALA A 43 6.42 -4.35 5.94
C ALA A 43 5.33 -4.07 4.91
N ARG A 44 4.59 -2.99 5.12
CA ARG A 44 3.54 -2.47 4.22
C ARG A 44 3.70 -0.96 4.08
N LEU A 45 3.51 -0.45 2.87
CA LEU A 45 3.43 0.97 2.58
C LEU A 45 2.14 1.25 1.82
N TYR A 46 1.31 2.13 2.38
CA TYR A 46 0.04 2.53 1.78
C TYR A 46 0.14 3.91 1.16
N VAL A 47 -0.44 4.06 -0.01
CA VAL A 47 -0.83 5.36 -0.57
C VAL A 47 -2.35 5.36 -0.69
N ALA A 48 -3.00 6.22 0.06
CA ALA A 48 -4.45 6.35 0.10
C ALA A 48 -4.90 7.52 -0.78
N PHE A 49 -6.06 7.35 -1.41
CA PHE A 49 -6.59 8.29 -2.39
C PHE A 49 -8.03 8.68 -2.04
N ASP A 50 -8.33 9.95 -2.23
CA ASP A 50 -9.69 10.43 -2.40
C ASP A 50 -10.06 10.36 -3.88
N MET A 51 -11.28 9.96 -4.16
CA MET A 51 -11.83 9.86 -5.50
C MET A 51 -13.09 10.74 -5.63
N PRO A 52 -13.31 11.41 -6.78
CA PRO A 52 -14.55 12.13 -6.98
C PRO A 52 -15.74 11.16 -6.95
N ASP A 53 -16.86 11.57 -6.39
CA ASP A 53 -18.08 10.74 -6.25
C ASP A 53 -18.53 10.09 -7.56
N SER A 54 -18.29 10.78 -8.68
CA SER A 54 -18.58 10.27 -10.02
C SER A 54 -17.73 9.05 -10.42
N ALA A 55 -16.60 8.83 -9.77
CA ALA A 55 -15.69 7.71 -10.02
C ALA A 55 -16.05 6.47 -9.18
N LEU A 56 -16.93 6.61 -8.19
CA LEU A 56 -17.35 5.54 -7.29
C LEU A 56 -18.70 4.96 -7.71
N SER A 57 -18.86 3.65 -7.67
CA SER A 57 -20.17 3.03 -7.84
C SER A 57 -21.10 3.40 -6.68
N ALA A 58 -22.42 3.38 -6.92
CA ALA A 58 -23.40 3.66 -5.88
C ALA A 58 -23.23 2.74 -4.65
N GLY A 59 -22.93 1.46 -4.86
CA GLY A 59 -22.67 0.50 -3.79
C GLY A 59 -21.39 0.80 -3.02
N THR A 60 -20.34 1.22 -3.70
CA THR A 60 -19.07 1.63 -3.06
C THR A 60 -19.28 2.89 -2.20
N ARG A 61 -19.95 3.91 -2.74
CA ARG A 61 -20.30 5.14 -1.98
C ARG A 61 -21.09 4.83 -0.72
N PHE A 62 -22.07 3.94 -0.80
CA PHE A 62 -22.87 3.54 0.35
C PHE A 62 -22.02 2.85 1.42
N LYS A 63 -21.16 1.88 1.04
CA LYS A 63 -20.26 1.18 1.97
C LYS A 63 -19.26 2.14 2.63
N LEU A 64 -18.65 3.02 1.86
CA LEU A 64 -17.72 4.04 2.37
C LEU A 64 -18.42 5.04 3.29
N GLY A 65 -19.65 5.43 2.97
CA GLY A 65 -20.47 6.30 3.83
C GLY A 65 -20.75 5.68 5.19
N ILE A 66 -21.03 4.37 5.25
CA ILE A 66 -21.19 3.64 6.52
C ILE A 66 -19.83 3.57 7.25
N ALA A 67 -18.75 3.19 6.56
CA ALA A 67 -17.43 3.07 7.17
C ALA A 67 -16.95 4.42 7.75
N ARG A 68 -17.15 5.53 7.03
CA ARG A 68 -16.83 6.88 7.50
C ARG A 68 -17.63 7.30 8.74
N ARG A 69 -18.90 6.88 8.85
CA ARG A 69 -19.73 7.14 10.03
C ARG A 69 -19.28 6.35 11.26
N LEU A 70 -18.80 5.12 11.06
CA LEU A 70 -18.38 4.23 12.16
C LEU A 70 -16.94 4.50 12.61
N PHE A 71 -16.04 4.83 11.68
CA PHE A 71 -14.59 4.96 11.92
C PHE A 71 -14.08 6.40 11.79
N GLY A 72 -14.97 7.38 11.68
CA GLY A 72 -14.62 8.79 11.43
C GLY A 72 -14.33 9.07 9.95
N GLY A 73 -14.32 10.34 9.56
CA GLY A 73 -14.22 10.81 8.17
C GLY A 73 -12.91 10.50 7.41
N GLN A 74 -12.01 9.71 7.97
CA GLN A 74 -10.68 9.43 7.43
C GLN A 74 -10.57 8.11 6.64
N VAL A 75 -11.69 7.49 6.27
CA VAL A 75 -11.65 6.28 5.42
C VAL A 75 -11.43 6.70 3.98
N PRO A 76 -10.28 6.38 3.37
CA PRO A 76 -9.98 6.73 1.98
C PRO A 76 -10.88 5.95 1.01
N ASP A 77 -11.08 6.50 -0.19
CA ASP A 77 -11.89 5.87 -1.24
C ASP A 77 -11.19 4.71 -1.92
N ALA A 78 -9.86 4.80 -2.05
CA ALA A 78 -9.03 3.77 -2.62
C ALA A 78 -7.64 3.76 -1.97
N ALA A 79 -6.93 2.64 -2.07
CA ALA A 79 -5.56 2.51 -1.60
C ALA A 79 -4.72 1.58 -2.48
N LEU A 80 -3.47 1.96 -2.72
CA LEU A 80 -2.41 1.06 -3.13
C LEU A 80 -1.63 0.64 -1.89
N ASN A 81 -1.30 -0.65 -1.79
CA ASN A 81 -0.63 -1.23 -0.65
C ASN A 81 0.58 -2.03 -1.15
N TYR A 82 1.76 -1.43 -1.07
CA TYR A 82 3.01 -2.09 -1.40
C TYR A 82 3.46 -2.96 -0.24
N VAL A 83 3.78 -4.22 -0.51
CA VAL A 83 4.07 -5.22 0.54
C VAL A 83 5.39 -5.93 0.29
N TRP A 84 6.05 -6.33 1.39
CA TRP A 84 7.09 -7.35 1.36
C TRP A 84 6.43 -8.72 1.58
N ASP A 85 6.31 -9.49 0.50
CA ASP A 85 5.63 -10.79 0.52
C ASP A 85 6.60 -11.92 0.90
N ASN A 86 6.06 -13.09 1.24
CA ASN A 86 6.86 -14.26 1.61
C ASN A 86 7.17 -15.20 0.44
N ARG A 87 6.37 -15.19 -0.64
CA ARG A 87 6.42 -16.19 -1.72
C ARG A 87 6.00 -15.72 -3.11
N ASN A 88 5.12 -14.71 -3.18
CA ASN A 88 4.65 -14.24 -4.48
C ASN A 88 5.73 -13.39 -5.15
N PRO A 89 5.95 -13.52 -6.47
CA PRO A 89 6.95 -12.73 -7.20
C PRO A 89 6.69 -11.22 -7.09
N VAL A 90 7.77 -10.44 -7.12
CA VAL A 90 7.70 -8.96 -7.26
C VAL A 90 6.85 -8.61 -8.48
N GLY A 91 6.00 -7.60 -8.34
CA GLY A 91 5.02 -7.19 -9.35
C GLY A 91 3.68 -7.94 -9.29
N THR A 92 3.54 -8.98 -8.46
CA THR A 92 2.24 -9.64 -8.24
C THR A 92 1.25 -8.61 -7.68
N ARG A 93 0.04 -8.59 -8.26
CA ARG A 93 -1.04 -7.66 -7.91
C ARG A 93 -2.29 -8.42 -7.52
N ARG A 94 -2.98 -7.97 -6.50
CA ARG A 94 -4.25 -8.56 -6.06
C ARG A 94 -5.11 -7.56 -5.31
N LYS A 95 -6.42 -7.60 -5.53
CA LYS A 95 -7.36 -6.88 -4.68
C LYS A 95 -7.26 -7.39 -3.24
N SER A 96 -7.41 -6.49 -2.27
CA SER A 96 -7.45 -6.86 -0.86
C SER A 96 -8.56 -7.86 -0.59
N ALA A 97 -8.29 -8.84 0.26
CA ALA A 97 -9.29 -9.81 0.73
C ALA A 97 -10.44 -9.14 1.51
N TYR A 98 -10.26 -7.89 1.94
CA TYR A 98 -11.26 -7.12 2.69
C TYR A 98 -12.12 -6.22 1.80
N THR A 99 -11.56 -5.72 0.68
CA THR A 99 -12.24 -4.70 -0.16
C THR A 99 -11.65 -4.62 -1.56
N ASP A 100 -12.50 -4.36 -2.54
CA ASP A 100 -12.09 -4.06 -3.92
C ASP A 100 -11.49 -2.65 -4.09
N CYS A 101 -11.62 -1.81 -3.05
CA CYS A 101 -11.09 -0.44 -3.04
C CYS A 101 -9.59 -0.38 -2.67
N ALA A 102 -8.96 -1.51 -2.37
CA ALA A 102 -7.53 -1.58 -2.10
C ALA A 102 -6.87 -2.65 -2.97
N GLU A 103 -5.66 -2.36 -3.45
CA GLU A 103 -4.86 -3.31 -4.21
C GLU A 103 -3.50 -3.51 -3.56
N LEU A 104 -3.16 -4.77 -3.30
CA LEU A 104 -1.83 -5.18 -2.86
C LEU A 104 -0.92 -5.32 -4.07
N ILE A 105 0.32 -4.85 -3.94
CA ILE A 105 1.37 -4.95 -4.95
C ILE A 105 2.63 -5.44 -4.26
N VAL A 106 3.15 -6.57 -4.68
CA VAL A 106 4.40 -7.11 -4.14
C VAL A 106 5.55 -6.26 -4.66
N ALA A 107 6.17 -5.48 -3.79
CA ALA A 107 7.34 -4.67 -4.12
C ALA A 107 8.64 -5.42 -3.81
N GLU A 108 8.66 -6.27 -2.76
CA GLU A 108 9.78 -7.14 -2.43
C GLU A 108 9.25 -8.49 -1.94
N THR A 109 10.07 -9.55 -2.03
CA THR A 109 9.63 -10.91 -1.69
C THR A 109 10.74 -11.80 -1.12
N GLY A 110 10.31 -12.76 -0.29
CA GLY A 110 11.15 -13.81 0.25
C GLY A 110 12.21 -13.32 1.21
N THR A 111 13.20 -14.18 1.45
CA THR A 111 14.24 -13.97 2.47
C THR A 111 15.58 -13.51 1.91
N VAL A 112 15.77 -13.50 0.59
CA VAL A 112 17.08 -13.25 -0.05
C VAL A 112 17.65 -11.89 0.34
N ARG A 113 16.79 -10.87 0.45
CA ARG A 113 17.19 -9.49 0.82
C ARG A 113 16.79 -9.12 2.24
N ALA A 114 16.22 -10.07 3.03
CA ALA A 114 15.90 -9.84 4.42
C ALA A 114 17.18 -9.51 5.23
N GLY A 115 17.05 -8.71 6.27
CA GLY A 115 18.17 -8.22 7.07
C GLY A 115 19.01 -7.12 6.40
N THR A 116 18.65 -6.68 5.18
CA THR A 116 19.34 -5.60 4.47
C THR A 116 18.39 -4.46 4.09
N TRP A 117 18.93 -3.25 3.98
CA TRP A 117 18.17 -2.12 3.46
C TRP A 117 17.94 -2.25 1.95
N VAL A 118 16.69 -2.33 1.57
CA VAL A 118 16.26 -2.39 0.16
C VAL A 118 15.68 -1.04 -0.24
N THR A 119 16.06 -0.54 -1.41
CA THR A 119 15.51 0.68 -2.00
C THR A 119 14.47 0.29 -3.04
N GLU A 120 13.29 0.87 -2.92
CA GLU A 120 12.18 0.68 -3.84
C GLU A 120 11.93 1.95 -4.67
N ARG A 121 11.42 1.73 -5.87
CA ARG A 121 11.02 2.75 -6.82
C ARG A 121 9.78 2.29 -7.58
N VAL A 122 8.65 2.94 -7.36
CA VAL A 122 7.39 2.61 -8.03
C VAL A 122 6.77 3.84 -8.69
N ASP A 123 6.05 3.65 -9.78
CA ASP A 123 5.23 4.71 -10.40
C ASP A 123 3.80 4.61 -9.85
N VAL A 124 3.53 5.37 -8.80
CA VAL A 124 2.22 5.38 -8.12
C VAL A 124 1.10 5.79 -9.09
N GLY A 125 1.37 6.67 -10.04
CA GLY A 125 0.39 7.07 -11.04
C GLY A 125 0.02 5.92 -11.98
N ALA A 126 1.03 5.18 -12.47
CA ALA A 126 0.82 4.00 -13.31
C ALA A 126 0.14 2.87 -12.53
N ASP A 127 0.57 2.63 -11.30
CA ASP A 127 -0.04 1.61 -10.42
C ASP A 127 -1.50 1.92 -10.10
N PHE A 128 -1.82 3.19 -9.85
CA PHE A 128 -3.20 3.63 -9.63
C PHE A 128 -4.06 3.40 -10.88
N ALA A 129 -3.57 3.76 -12.06
CA ALA A 129 -4.27 3.54 -13.31
C ALA A 129 -4.50 2.05 -13.60
N ALA A 130 -3.51 1.20 -13.31
CA ALA A 130 -3.64 -0.25 -13.46
C ALA A 130 -4.66 -0.86 -12.48
N ALA A 131 -4.68 -0.36 -11.23
CA ALA A 131 -5.59 -0.86 -10.18
C ALA A 131 -7.05 -0.43 -10.38
N PHE A 132 -7.26 0.82 -10.80
CA PHE A 132 -8.58 1.48 -10.76
C PHE A 132 -9.03 2.03 -12.12
N GLY A 133 -8.26 1.78 -13.18
CA GLY A 133 -8.56 2.23 -14.55
C GLY A 133 -8.40 3.74 -14.70
N ASN A 134 -9.17 4.33 -15.63
CA ASN A 134 -9.11 5.78 -15.92
C ASN A 134 -9.77 6.67 -14.85
N ARG A 135 -9.97 6.15 -13.64
CA ARG A 135 -10.52 6.92 -12.53
C ARG A 135 -9.50 7.97 -12.09
N ARG A 136 -10.00 9.12 -11.67
CA ARG A 136 -9.16 10.18 -11.09
C ARG A 136 -9.10 9.95 -9.58
N GLY A 137 -7.90 9.89 -9.03
CA GLY A 137 -7.66 9.82 -7.60
C GLY A 137 -6.59 10.83 -7.19
N THR A 138 -6.82 11.51 -6.07
CA THR A 138 -5.84 12.41 -5.47
C THR A 138 -5.21 11.70 -4.28
N PRO A 139 -3.89 11.52 -4.23
CA PRO A 139 -3.25 10.94 -3.05
C PRO A 139 -3.38 11.90 -1.87
N VAL A 140 -3.92 11.42 -0.75
CA VAL A 140 -4.22 12.24 0.43
C VAL A 140 -3.51 11.79 1.69
N GLN A 141 -3.03 10.54 1.71
CA GLN A 141 -2.33 10.00 2.87
C GLN A 141 -1.29 8.96 2.45
N ILE A 142 -0.17 8.93 3.17
CA ILE A 142 0.81 7.85 3.12
C ILE A 142 0.91 7.22 4.50
N ALA A 143 1.01 5.89 4.56
CA ALA A 143 1.19 5.17 5.80
C ALA A 143 2.19 4.03 5.64
N ILE A 144 2.91 3.73 6.72
CA ILE A 144 3.75 2.55 6.85
C ILE A 144 3.20 1.67 7.98
N ALA A 145 3.28 0.36 7.80
CA ALA A 145 2.81 -0.58 8.81
C ALA A 145 3.63 -1.86 8.84
N SER A 146 3.56 -2.53 9.99
CA SER A 146 3.97 -3.92 10.22
C SER A 146 2.81 -4.65 10.88
N ASP A 147 2.45 -5.80 10.35
CA ASP A 147 1.19 -6.47 10.66
C ASP A 147 1.37 -7.98 10.83
N THR A 148 0.86 -8.53 11.93
CA THR A 148 0.99 -9.96 12.28
C THR A 148 -0.19 -10.48 13.11
N ASP A 149 -1.29 -9.74 13.19
CA ASP A 149 -2.42 -10.06 14.07
C ASP A 149 -3.29 -11.22 13.54
N ASN A 150 -3.31 -11.45 12.24
CA ASN A 150 -4.05 -12.57 11.64
C ASN A 150 -3.31 -13.91 11.77
N THR A 151 -1.98 -13.90 11.70
CA THR A 151 -1.14 -15.11 11.71
C THR A 151 -0.53 -15.42 13.08
N GLY A 152 -0.60 -14.47 14.02
CA GLY A 152 0.05 -14.58 15.33
C GLY A 152 1.59 -14.65 15.25
N SER A 153 2.16 -14.09 14.18
CA SER A 153 3.59 -14.06 13.95
C SER A 153 4.26 -12.88 14.68
N ILE A 154 5.59 -12.80 14.64
CA ILE A 154 6.36 -11.63 15.05
C ILE A 154 7.06 -11.09 13.82
N ALA A 155 7.00 -9.78 13.62
CA ALA A 155 7.69 -9.10 12.54
C ALA A 155 8.41 -7.85 13.04
N ARG A 156 9.53 -7.52 12.39
CA ARG A 156 10.26 -6.28 12.58
C ARG A 156 10.59 -5.68 11.23
N ALA A 157 10.30 -4.40 11.09
CA ALA A 157 10.63 -3.64 9.90
C ALA A 157 11.06 -2.22 10.25
N ALA A 158 11.88 -1.64 9.39
CA ALA A 158 12.24 -0.24 9.45
C ALA A 158 12.00 0.41 8.08
N PHE A 159 11.69 1.70 8.08
CA PHE A 159 11.42 2.48 6.87
C PHE A 159 12.25 3.77 6.89
N ALA A 160 12.73 4.18 5.73
CA ALA A 160 13.52 5.40 5.57
C ALA A 160 13.31 6.04 4.20
N ASN A 161 13.63 7.34 4.10
CA ASN A 161 13.78 8.08 2.85
C ASN A 161 12.53 8.08 1.95
N LEU A 162 11.32 8.10 2.53
CA LEU A 162 10.08 8.18 1.80
C LEU A 162 9.97 9.55 1.10
N ARG A 163 9.95 9.55 -0.23
CA ARG A 163 9.80 10.77 -1.02
C ARG A 163 9.17 10.52 -2.37
N PHE A 164 8.42 11.50 -2.86
CA PHE A 164 7.94 11.53 -4.23
C PHE A 164 8.90 12.33 -5.11
N VAL A 165 9.19 11.81 -6.29
CA VAL A 165 10.13 12.41 -7.24
C VAL A 165 9.58 12.38 -8.67
N THR A 166 10.20 13.14 -9.57
CA THR A 166 9.88 13.08 -11.00
C THR A 166 10.34 11.74 -11.61
N ARG A 167 9.81 11.39 -12.78
CA ARG A 167 10.24 10.16 -13.49
C ARG A 167 11.74 10.10 -13.80
N ARG A 168 12.39 11.25 -13.94
CA ARG A 168 13.83 11.34 -14.28
C ARG A 168 14.75 11.23 -13.08
N GLN A 169 14.24 11.43 -11.87
CA GLN A 169 15.04 11.35 -10.65
C GLN A 169 15.20 9.91 -10.17
N ASN A 170 16.36 9.63 -9.62
CA ASN A 170 16.68 8.34 -8.99
C ASN A 170 16.25 8.30 -7.54
N CYS A 171 16.17 7.08 -6.97
CA CYS A 171 15.84 6.84 -5.57
C CYS A 171 17.08 6.70 -4.66
N SER A 172 18.27 6.88 -5.21
CA SER A 172 19.54 6.89 -4.45
C SER A 172 19.64 8.09 -3.51
#